data_822f69604877d489d99e11c755d9fe95
#
_entry.id   822f69604877d489d99e11c755d9fe95
#
_cell.length_a   1.000
_cell.length_b   1.000
_cell.length_c   1.000
_cell.angle_alpha   90.00
_cell.angle_beta   90.00
_cell.angle_gamma   90.00
#
_symmetry.space_group_name_H-M   'P 1'
#
loop_
_entity.id
_entity.type
_entity.pdbx_description
1 polymer ?
#
loop_
_entity_poly.entity_id
_entity_poly.type
_entity_poly.pdbx_seq_one_letter_code
_entity_poly.pdbx_strand_id
1 'polypeptide(L)'
;RDKYVVTTTGGTSGRPAIIVHNLAEWIFVLASYNRKCQFEEENLSTKTTLTKPIRRAQVTTEYPWHTSSAAATTIRNKRIPIMIIDAAEPTEEIVARLNAYQPTILTAYSSMARLLALEQIQGRLHISPEIIDTGADVLTGDVKETISKAWGLHTFNTYATTETGVIASDCPMHTGPHLYEDLVLAEFVDENNQPVEAGQYSAKVLVTVLFSRTLPLIRYELEDSVRLAKETCPCGRPFPLIEDIQGRTQEVIHLDGKSGGLVAIQPIFFHVIMESIPSEGWQIVQTGRNSLRISVVHPGQNFNEAELRQEISSGLLKQGTVEPSIEIDHPSSLQRTSIGKAPLIKATEQAV
;
A
#
# COMPACT_ATOMS: atom_id res chain seq x y z
N ARG A 1 -1.61 -29.79 -0.18
CA ARG A 1 -0.96 -28.46 -0.07
C ARG A 1 -1.52 -27.47 -1.09
N ASP A 2 -1.91 -27.86 -2.29
CA ASP A 2 -2.27 -26.96 -3.40
C ASP A 2 -3.77 -26.61 -3.49
N LYS A 3 -4.50 -26.66 -2.39
CA LYS A 3 -5.95 -26.38 -2.37
C LYS A 3 -6.32 -24.98 -1.92
N TYR A 4 -5.39 -24.27 -1.32
CA TYR A 4 -5.63 -22.95 -0.70
C TYR A 4 -4.51 -22.00 -1.02
N VAL A 5 -4.87 -20.73 -1.21
CA VAL A 5 -3.98 -19.60 -1.20
C VAL A 5 -4.08 -18.93 0.16
N VAL A 6 -2.93 -18.68 0.78
CA VAL A 6 -2.84 -18.05 2.11
C VAL A 6 -2.12 -16.73 1.94
N THR A 7 -2.76 -15.66 2.39
CA THR A 7 -2.17 -14.30 2.40
C THR A 7 -2.21 -13.74 3.81
N THR A 8 -1.36 -12.76 4.08
CA THR A 8 -1.31 -12.09 5.37
C THR A 8 -1.42 -10.58 5.20
N THR A 9 -2.02 -9.92 6.18
CA THR A 9 -2.02 -8.46 6.27
C THR A 9 -0.67 -7.97 6.73
N GLY A 10 -0.31 -6.72 6.37
CA GLY A 10 0.88 -6.05 6.88
C GLY A 10 0.80 -5.66 8.37
N GLY A 11 -0.17 -6.19 9.10
CA GLY A 11 -0.22 -6.11 10.56
C GLY A 11 -0.24 -4.70 11.16
N THR A 12 -1.02 -3.76 10.62
CA THR A 12 -1.14 -2.39 11.16
C THR A 12 -1.56 -2.34 12.65
N SER A 13 -2.15 -3.41 13.17
CA SER A 13 -2.48 -3.59 14.59
C SER A 13 -1.44 -4.42 15.35
N GLY A 14 -0.33 -4.81 14.70
CA GLY A 14 0.76 -5.57 15.30
C GLY A 14 0.60 -7.10 15.22
N ARG A 15 -0.55 -7.60 14.81
CA ARG A 15 -0.75 -9.04 14.51
C ARG A 15 -1.22 -9.18 13.07
N PRO A 16 -0.42 -9.80 12.18
CA PRO A 16 -0.88 -10.08 10.83
C PRO A 16 -2.11 -11.00 10.87
N ALA A 17 -3.19 -10.59 10.22
CA ALA A 17 -4.30 -11.50 9.98
C ALA A 17 -3.92 -12.47 8.86
N ILE A 18 -4.29 -13.73 9.04
CA ILE A 18 -4.09 -14.78 8.03
C ILE A 18 -5.40 -14.97 7.28
N ILE A 19 -5.38 -14.71 5.98
CA ILE A 19 -6.52 -14.84 5.10
C ILE A 19 -6.34 -16.06 4.22
N VAL A 20 -7.37 -16.91 4.17
CA VAL A 20 -7.33 -18.19 3.46
C VAL A 20 -8.42 -18.21 2.41
N HIS A 21 -8.02 -18.45 1.16
CA HIS A 21 -8.94 -18.63 0.03
C HIS A 21 -8.75 -20.02 -0.56
N ASN A 22 -9.83 -20.72 -0.88
CA ASN A 22 -9.74 -21.84 -1.81
C ASN A 22 -9.51 -21.32 -3.24
N LEU A 23 -9.19 -22.22 -4.19
CA LEU A 23 -8.87 -21.79 -5.56
C LEU A 23 -10.04 -21.10 -6.27
N ALA A 24 -11.28 -21.45 -6.00
CA ALA A 24 -12.44 -20.81 -6.59
C ALA A 24 -12.63 -19.38 -6.04
N GLU A 25 -12.42 -19.19 -4.74
CA GLU A 25 -12.44 -17.87 -4.10
C GLU A 25 -11.27 -17.00 -4.57
N TRP A 26 -10.09 -17.59 -4.75
CA TRP A 26 -8.93 -16.87 -5.27
C TRP A 26 -9.17 -16.31 -6.68
N ILE A 27 -9.95 -17.02 -7.51
CA ILE A 27 -10.36 -16.51 -8.83
C ILE A 27 -11.15 -15.19 -8.71
N PHE A 28 -12.01 -15.03 -7.70
CA PHE A 28 -12.72 -13.76 -7.46
C PHE A 28 -11.78 -12.64 -7.03
N VAL A 29 -10.79 -12.94 -6.17
CA VAL A 29 -9.74 -11.99 -5.84
C VAL A 29 -9.00 -11.55 -7.10
N LEU A 30 -8.57 -12.50 -7.96
CA LEU A 30 -7.92 -12.18 -9.23
C LEU A 30 -8.84 -11.39 -10.18
N ALA A 31 -10.15 -11.69 -10.18
CA ALA A 31 -11.13 -10.96 -10.99
C ALA A 31 -11.25 -9.50 -10.57
N SER A 32 -11.15 -9.18 -9.26
CA SER A 32 -11.14 -7.81 -8.78
C SER A 32 -9.90 -7.05 -9.29
N TYR A 33 -8.72 -7.65 -9.25
CA TYR A 33 -7.50 -7.08 -9.83
C TYR A 33 -7.58 -6.94 -11.35
N ASN A 34 -8.18 -7.92 -12.04
CA ASN A 34 -8.36 -7.85 -13.49
C ASN A 34 -9.31 -6.72 -13.91
N ARG A 35 -10.40 -6.50 -13.16
CA ARG A 35 -11.33 -5.39 -13.41
C ARG A 35 -10.62 -4.04 -13.28
N LYS A 36 -9.83 -3.85 -12.23
CA LYS A 36 -8.96 -2.70 -12.07
C LYS A 36 -8.07 -2.50 -13.31
N CYS A 37 -7.35 -3.55 -13.72
CA CYS A 37 -6.49 -3.49 -14.90
C CYS A 37 -7.27 -3.13 -16.17
N GLN A 38 -8.50 -3.62 -16.37
CA GLN A 38 -9.33 -3.25 -17.50
C GLN A 38 -9.70 -1.76 -17.48
N PHE A 39 -10.03 -1.20 -16.32
CA PHE A 39 -10.33 0.23 -16.19
C PHE A 39 -9.12 1.11 -16.54
N GLU A 40 -7.93 0.70 -16.11
CA GLU A 40 -6.67 1.39 -16.43
C GLU A 40 -6.38 1.31 -17.94
N GLU A 41 -6.50 0.12 -18.53
CA GLU A 41 -6.14 -0.14 -19.92
C GLU A 41 -7.01 0.61 -20.93
N GLU A 42 -8.19 1.08 -20.54
CA GLU A 42 -8.99 1.99 -21.37
C GLU A 42 -8.26 3.31 -21.69
N ASN A 43 -7.28 3.70 -20.89
CA ASN A 43 -6.43 4.88 -21.12
C ASN A 43 -5.19 4.59 -21.99
N LEU A 44 -4.91 3.32 -22.30
CA LEU A 44 -3.76 2.99 -23.15
C LEU A 44 -3.96 3.49 -24.56
N SER A 45 -2.89 4.03 -25.15
CA SER A 45 -2.91 4.45 -26.54
C SER A 45 -3.15 3.26 -27.47
N THR A 46 -3.92 3.47 -28.54
CA THR A 46 -4.15 2.46 -29.59
C THR A 46 -2.83 1.95 -30.19
N LYS A 47 -1.83 2.83 -30.27
CA LYS A 47 -0.50 2.46 -30.77
C LYS A 47 0.17 1.45 -29.84
N THR A 48 0.11 1.64 -28.53
CA THR A 48 0.70 0.72 -27.54
C THR A 48 0.03 -0.64 -27.61
N THR A 49 -1.31 -0.70 -27.63
CA THR A 49 -2.05 -1.98 -27.66
C THR A 49 -1.80 -2.80 -28.94
N LEU A 50 -1.50 -2.16 -30.06
CA LEU A 50 -1.29 -2.83 -31.36
C LEU A 50 0.18 -3.21 -31.65
N THR A 51 1.15 -2.46 -31.10
CA THR A 51 2.55 -2.58 -31.54
C THR A 51 3.53 -3.09 -30.50
N LYS A 52 3.19 -3.02 -29.20
CA LYS A 52 4.12 -3.36 -28.12
C LYS A 52 3.42 -4.19 -27.03
N PRO A 53 4.13 -5.16 -26.44
CA PRO A 53 3.61 -5.82 -25.26
C PRO A 53 3.50 -4.82 -24.10
N ILE A 54 2.38 -4.86 -23.38
CA ILE A 54 2.19 -4.07 -22.15
C ILE A 54 3.16 -4.60 -21.08
N ARG A 55 4.09 -3.76 -20.67
CA ARG A 55 5.05 -4.08 -19.60
C ARG A 55 4.58 -3.45 -18.31
N ARG A 56 4.26 -4.27 -17.32
CA ARG A 56 3.87 -3.83 -15.98
C ARG A 56 5.07 -3.90 -15.03
N ALA A 57 5.35 -2.81 -14.32
CA ALA A 57 6.23 -2.83 -13.14
C ALA A 57 5.38 -2.59 -11.90
N GLN A 58 5.61 -3.39 -10.88
CA GLN A 58 4.97 -3.26 -9.57
C GLN A 58 6.05 -3.04 -8.53
N VAL A 59 6.10 -1.83 -7.96
CA VAL A 59 7.02 -1.45 -6.88
C VAL A 59 6.27 -1.48 -5.57
N THR A 60 6.20 -2.68 -4.99
CA THR A 60 5.48 -2.99 -3.74
C THR A 60 6.32 -3.99 -2.95
N THR A 61 5.73 -4.81 -2.09
CA THR A 61 6.47 -5.92 -1.46
C THR A 61 6.65 -7.10 -2.41
N GLU A 62 7.79 -7.77 -2.36
CA GLU A 62 8.03 -9.04 -3.08
C GLU A 62 7.49 -10.26 -2.34
N TYR A 63 7.12 -10.14 -1.09
CA TYR A 63 6.69 -11.28 -0.28
C TYR A 63 5.45 -11.95 -0.86
N PRO A 64 5.51 -13.25 -1.18
CA PRO A 64 4.45 -13.98 -1.89
C PRO A 64 3.17 -14.18 -1.07
N TRP A 65 3.21 -13.90 0.22
CA TRP A 65 2.04 -13.95 1.11
C TRP A 65 1.26 -12.63 1.19
N HIS A 66 1.76 -11.53 0.59
CA HIS A 66 0.95 -10.34 0.41
C HIS A 66 0.03 -10.47 -0.80
N THR A 67 -1.22 -10.07 -0.66
CA THR A 67 -2.26 -10.31 -1.67
C THR A 67 -1.90 -9.74 -3.04
N SER A 68 -1.34 -8.54 -3.10
CA SER A 68 -0.93 -7.91 -4.37
C SER A 68 0.20 -8.68 -5.07
N SER A 69 1.21 -9.12 -4.32
CA SER A 69 2.33 -9.92 -4.84
C SER A 69 1.86 -11.33 -5.24
N ALA A 70 1.02 -11.97 -4.43
CA ALA A 70 0.42 -13.26 -4.73
C ALA A 70 -0.43 -13.20 -6.02
N ALA A 71 -1.25 -12.15 -6.19
CA ALA A 71 -2.05 -11.94 -7.39
C ALA A 71 -1.15 -11.73 -8.62
N ALA A 72 -0.17 -10.83 -8.54
CA ALA A 72 0.76 -10.55 -9.64
C ALA A 72 1.54 -11.81 -10.05
N THR A 73 2.01 -12.60 -9.07
CA THR A 73 2.73 -13.86 -9.33
C THR A 73 1.83 -14.90 -9.97
N THR A 74 0.55 -14.97 -9.57
CA THR A 74 -0.42 -15.93 -10.14
C THR A 74 -0.73 -15.63 -11.61
N ILE A 75 -0.89 -14.34 -11.98
CA ILE A 75 -1.26 -13.94 -13.35
C ILE A 75 -0.05 -13.75 -14.27
N ARG A 76 1.15 -13.55 -13.70
CA ARG A 76 2.37 -13.32 -14.47
C ARG A 76 2.69 -14.52 -15.39
N ASN A 77 2.86 -14.22 -16.67
CA ASN A 77 3.30 -15.21 -17.67
C ASN A 77 4.03 -14.50 -18.82
N LYS A 78 4.44 -15.25 -19.87
CA LYS A 78 5.17 -14.69 -21.01
C LYS A 78 4.37 -13.64 -21.80
N ARG A 79 3.03 -13.69 -21.76
CA ARG A 79 2.15 -12.73 -22.46
C ARG A 79 1.84 -11.52 -21.60
N ILE A 80 1.88 -11.67 -20.27
CA ILE A 80 1.66 -10.61 -19.29
C ILE A 80 2.93 -10.54 -18.43
N PRO A 81 4.00 -9.89 -18.93
CA PRO A 81 5.23 -9.74 -18.17
C PRO A 81 5.01 -8.70 -17.07
N ILE A 82 5.17 -9.14 -15.83
CA ILE A 82 5.12 -8.27 -14.64
C ILE A 82 6.48 -8.35 -13.95
N MET A 83 7.15 -7.20 -13.82
CA MET A 83 8.33 -7.06 -12.99
C MET A 83 7.88 -6.61 -11.60
N ILE A 84 8.20 -7.40 -10.58
CA ILE A 84 7.98 -7.04 -9.18
C ILE A 84 9.31 -6.56 -8.62
N ILE A 85 9.29 -5.43 -7.94
CA ILE A 85 10.44 -4.81 -7.28
C ILE A 85 10.02 -4.59 -5.83
N ASP A 86 10.88 -4.98 -4.89
CA ASP A 86 10.62 -4.72 -3.48
C ASP A 86 10.77 -3.22 -3.19
N ALA A 87 9.71 -2.61 -2.67
CA ALA A 87 9.71 -1.20 -2.30
C ALA A 87 10.67 -0.89 -1.13
N ALA A 88 11.18 -1.91 -0.44
CA ALA A 88 12.19 -1.77 0.60
C ALA A 88 13.64 -1.78 0.05
N GLU A 89 13.85 -2.06 -1.26
CA GLU A 89 15.16 -1.92 -1.88
C GLU A 89 15.65 -0.46 -1.84
N PRO A 90 16.96 -0.21 -1.90
CA PRO A 90 17.51 1.13 -2.07
C PRO A 90 16.92 1.82 -3.30
N THR A 91 16.55 3.09 -3.17
CA THR A 91 15.92 3.86 -4.25
C THR A 91 16.73 3.82 -5.56
N GLU A 92 18.07 3.88 -5.46
CA GLU A 92 18.97 3.81 -6.62
C GLU A 92 18.85 2.49 -7.39
N GLU A 93 18.66 1.36 -6.69
CA GLU A 93 18.48 0.05 -7.30
C GLU A 93 17.11 -0.06 -7.99
N ILE A 94 16.05 0.45 -7.33
CA ILE A 94 14.70 0.53 -7.91
C ILE A 94 14.74 1.36 -9.20
N VAL A 95 15.37 2.53 -9.15
CA VAL A 95 15.53 3.45 -10.31
C VAL A 95 16.29 2.77 -11.44
N ALA A 96 17.41 2.10 -11.14
CA ALA A 96 18.21 1.39 -12.15
C ALA A 96 17.39 0.27 -12.84
N ARG A 97 16.63 -0.51 -12.06
CA ARG A 97 15.76 -1.59 -12.58
C ARG A 97 14.64 -1.02 -13.45
N LEU A 98 14.00 0.07 -13.03
CA LEU A 98 12.93 0.73 -13.81
C LEU A 98 13.47 1.35 -15.10
N ASN A 99 14.64 2.01 -15.04
CA ASN A 99 15.30 2.56 -16.22
C ASN A 99 15.65 1.48 -17.25
N ALA A 100 16.08 0.30 -16.81
CA ALA A 100 16.35 -0.82 -17.71
C ALA A 100 15.06 -1.44 -18.25
N TYR A 101 14.01 -1.52 -17.44
CA TYR A 101 12.77 -2.20 -17.82
C TYR A 101 11.85 -1.36 -18.70
N GLN A 102 11.78 -0.04 -18.48
CA GLN A 102 10.89 0.88 -19.22
C GLN A 102 9.41 0.44 -19.20
N PRO A 103 8.75 0.49 -18.04
CA PRO A 103 7.37 0.02 -17.93
C PRO A 103 6.38 0.88 -18.71
N THR A 104 5.34 0.25 -19.26
CA THR A 104 4.17 0.93 -19.83
C THR A 104 3.19 1.32 -18.71
N ILE A 105 3.09 0.45 -17.68
CA ILE A 105 2.24 0.65 -16.51
C ILE A 105 3.11 0.50 -15.26
N LEU A 106 3.06 1.51 -14.41
CA LEU A 106 3.73 1.54 -13.11
C LEU A 106 2.69 1.48 -12.01
N THR A 107 2.69 0.41 -11.23
CA THR A 107 1.91 0.28 -10.00
C THR A 107 2.85 0.43 -8.80
N ALA A 108 2.51 1.27 -7.83
CA ALA A 108 3.32 1.46 -6.64
C ALA A 108 2.46 1.86 -5.44
N TYR A 109 3.00 1.76 -4.23
CA TYR A 109 2.44 2.47 -3.08
C TYR A 109 2.42 3.97 -3.37
N SER A 110 1.42 4.71 -2.86
CA SER A 110 1.30 6.16 -3.13
C SER A 110 2.56 6.92 -2.72
N SER A 111 3.11 6.61 -1.55
CA SER A 111 4.37 7.18 -1.07
C SER A 111 5.57 6.85 -1.96
N MET A 112 5.66 5.61 -2.45
CA MET A 112 6.71 5.17 -3.37
C MET A 112 6.55 5.83 -4.75
N ALA A 113 5.34 5.95 -5.27
CA ALA A 113 5.07 6.65 -6.53
C ALA A 113 5.51 8.13 -6.47
N ARG A 114 5.28 8.79 -5.33
CA ARG A 114 5.79 10.15 -5.08
C ARG A 114 7.32 10.20 -5.12
N LEU A 115 7.98 9.26 -4.44
CA LEU A 115 9.45 9.16 -4.44
C LEU A 115 9.99 8.98 -5.86
N LEU A 116 9.43 8.05 -6.63
CA LEU A 116 9.82 7.81 -8.02
C LEU A 116 9.52 9.02 -8.92
N ALA A 117 8.45 9.76 -8.66
CA ALA A 117 8.15 11.00 -9.37
C ALA A 117 9.21 12.09 -9.10
N LEU A 118 9.70 12.20 -7.87
CA LEU A 118 10.81 13.09 -7.54
C LEU A 118 12.11 12.66 -8.23
N GLU A 119 12.41 11.36 -8.29
CA GLU A 119 13.56 10.83 -9.05
C GLU A 119 13.47 11.15 -10.55
N GLN A 120 12.27 11.10 -11.13
CA GLN A 120 12.01 11.49 -12.51
C GLN A 120 12.23 12.99 -12.73
N ILE A 121 11.70 13.83 -11.85
CA ILE A 121 11.87 15.30 -11.92
C ILE A 121 13.34 15.69 -11.79
N GLN A 122 14.09 15.00 -10.93
CA GLN A 122 15.52 15.25 -10.73
C GLN A 122 16.41 14.63 -11.82
N GLY A 123 15.83 13.94 -12.80
CA GLY A 123 16.56 13.37 -13.92
C GLY A 123 17.43 12.16 -13.58
N ARG A 124 17.11 11.40 -12.54
CA ARG A 124 17.71 10.11 -12.22
C ARG A 124 16.88 8.94 -12.74
N LEU A 125 15.57 9.03 -12.66
CA LEU A 125 14.64 8.11 -13.32
C LEU A 125 14.31 8.64 -14.71
N HIS A 126 14.29 7.77 -15.72
CA HIS A 126 14.03 8.08 -17.12
C HIS A 126 13.03 7.08 -17.72
N ILE A 127 11.80 7.09 -17.23
CA ILE A 127 10.73 6.23 -17.74
C ILE A 127 9.59 7.08 -18.31
N SER A 128 8.80 6.49 -19.20
CA SER A 128 7.64 7.14 -19.82
C SER A 128 6.44 6.19 -19.74
N PRO A 129 5.90 5.93 -18.55
CA PRO A 129 4.70 5.12 -18.42
C PRO A 129 3.51 5.84 -19.05
N GLU A 130 2.51 5.07 -19.52
CA GLU A 130 1.22 5.60 -19.98
C GLU A 130 0.20 5.59 -18.83
N ILE A 131 0.42 4.74 -17.83
CA ILE A 131 -0.46 4.59 -16.66
C ILE A 131 0.40 4.54 -15.41
N ILE A 132 -0.03 5.29 -14.40
CA ILE A 132 0.45 5.18 -13.03
C ILE A 132 -0.75 4.83 -12.16
N ASP A 133 -0.61 3.74 -11.40
CA ASP A 133 -1.59 3.26 -10.45
C ASP A 133 -0.99 3.23 -9.06
N THR A 134 -1.77 3.70 -8.09
CA THR A 134 -1.36 3.76 -6.69
C THR A 134 -2.37 3.07 -5.80
N GLY A 135 -1.92 2.55 -4.68
CA GLY A 135 -2.78 1.92 -3.69
C GLY A 135 -2.03 1.60 -2.40
N ALA A 136 -2.72 0.96 -1.48
CA ALA A 136 -2.26 0.56 -0.16
C ALA A 136 -1.97 1.70 0.83
N ASP A 137 -1.54 2.87 0.34
CA ASP A 137 -1.38 4.11 1.10
C ASP A 137 -2.39 5.15 0.64
N VAL A 138 -2.57 6.20 1.46
CA VAL A 138 -3.42 7.34 1.11
C VAL A 138 -2.84 8.11 -0.08
N LEU A 139 -3.64 8.31 -1.10
CA LEU A 139 -3.30 9.13 -2.25
C LEU A 139 -3.64 10.59 -1.99
N THR A 140 -2.68 11.34 -1.44
CA THR A 140 -2.86 12.77 -1.12
C THR A 140 -2.78 13.68 -2.35
N GLY A 141 -3.27 14.92 -2.21
CA GLY A 141 -3.16 15.94 -3.28
C GLY A 141 -1.72 16.23 -3.70
N ASP A 142 -0.77 16.26 -2.75
CA ASP A 142 0.66 16.44 -3.01
C ASP A 142 1.25 15.29 -3.85
N VAL A 143 0.85 14.04 -3.58
CA VAL A 143 1.27 12.88 -4.38
C VAL A 143 0.75 13.00 -5.81
N LYS A 144 -0.55 13.33 -5.99
CA LYS A 144 -1.16 13.53 -7.31
C LYS A 144 -0.44 14.63 -8.10
N GLU A 145 -0.16 15.76 -7.46
CA GLU A 145 0.54 16.89 -8.07
C GLU A 145 1.98 16.53 -8.46
N THR A 146 2.70 15.83 -7.60
CA THR A 146 4.09 15.41 -7.85
C THR A 146 4.16 14.44 -9.03
N ILE A 147 3.25 13.46 -9.10
CA ILE A 147 3.12 12.51 -10.23
C ILE A 147 2.80 13.26 -11.53
N SER A 148 1.85 14.19 -11.47
CA SER A 148 1.47 15.01 -12.63
C SER A 148 2.62 15.88 -13.14
N LYS A 149 3.43 16.46 -12.26
CA LYS A 149 4.64 17.21 -12.63
C LYS A 149 5.69 16.32 -13.31
N ALA A 150 5.84 15.08 -12.84
CA ALA A 150 6.87 14.16 -13.35
C ALA A 150 6.55 13.62 -14.75
N TRP A 151 5.29 13.27 -15.01
CA TRP A 151 4.90 12.55 -16.24
C TRP A 151 3.74 13.17 -17.01
N GLY A 152 3.08 14.22 -16.49
CA GLY A 152 1.90 14.81 -17.12
C GLY A 152 0.65 13.93 -17.04
N LEU A 153 0.62 12.96 -16.12
CA LEU A 153 -0.44 11.97 -15.99
C LEU A 153 -1.29 12.21 -14.75
N HIS A 154 -2.55 11.81 -14.84
CA HIS A 154 -3.37 11.54 -13.67
C HIS A 154 -3.09 10.11 -13.20
N THR A 155 -2.95 9.92 -11.88
CA THR A 155 -2.76 8.58 -11.31
C THR A 155 -4.10 7.93 -11.05
N PHE A 156 -4.19 6.62 -11.29
CA PHE A 156 -5.28 5.78 -10.82
C PHE A 156 -5.12 5.49 -9.33
N ASN A 157 -6.22 5.43 -8.62
CA ASN A 157 -6.26 5.05 -7.20
C ASN A 157 -6.97 3.71 -7.03
N THR A 158 -6.34 2.80 -6.29
CA THR A 158 -6.88 1.48 -5.99
C THR A 158 -7.04 1.32 -4.49
N TYR A 159 -8.27 1.11 -4.04
CA TYR A 159 -8.58 0.73 -2.67
C TYR A 159 -8.70 -0.79 -2.57
N ALA A 160 -7.76 -1.40 -1.89
CA ALA A 160 -7.69 -2.85 -1.74
C ALA A 160 -7.24 -3.22 -0.32
N THR A 161 -7.70 -4.36 0.17
CA THR A 161 -7.23 -4.96 1.42
C THR A 161 -6.84 -6.41 1.20
N THR A 162 -6.10 -6.97 2.13
CA THR A 162 -5.72 -8.38 2.08
C THR A 162 -6.95 -9.29 2.17
N GLU A 163 -7.95 -8.84 2.92
CA GLU A 163 -9.17 -9.56 3.24
C GLU A 163 -10.12 -9.72 2.04
N THR A 164 -10.11 -8.73 1.15
CA THR A 164 -11.12 -8.62 0.09
C THR A 164 -10.56 -8.70 -1.32
N GLY A 165 -9.27 -8.43 -1.50
CA GLY A 165 -8.73 -8.00 -2.79
C GLY A 165 -9.07 -6.54 -3.07
N VAL A 166 -9.32 -6.17 -4.32
CA VAL A 166 -9.70 -4.79 -4.69
C VAL A 166 -11.17 -4.55 -4.32
N ILE A 167 -11.40 -3.55 -3.48
CA ILE A 167 -12.74 -3.07 -3.08
C ILE A 167 -13.25 -2.03 -4.07
N ALA A 168 -12.35 -1.15 -4.53
CA ALA A 168 -12.68 -0.08 -5.47
C ALA A 168 -11.47 0.33 -6.30
N SER A 169 -11.69 0.83 -7.52
CA SER A 169 -10.63 1.43 -8.34
C SER A 169 -11.16 2.55 -9.22
N ASP A 170 -10.27 3.48 -9.57
CA ASP A 170 -10.55 4.56 -10.50
C ASP A 170 -10.89 4.03 -11.89
N CYS A 171 -11.69 4.81 -12.59
CA CYS A 171 -11.90 4.70 -14.03
C CYS A 171 -11.17 5.84 -14.76
N PRO A 172 -11.13 5.86 -16.11
CA PRO A 172 -10.49 6.91 -16.90
C PRO A 172 -10.96 8.34 -16.64
N MET A 173 -12.09 8.52 -15.95
CA MET A 173 -12.56 9.87 -15.58
C MET A 173 -11.84 10.45 -14.35
N HIS A 174 -11.13 9.63 -13.58
CA HIS A 174 -10.41 10.03 -12.35
C HIS A 174 -11.27 10.85 -11.35
N THR A 175 -12.57 10.54 -11.29
CA THR A 175 -13.52 11.21 -10.38
C THR A 175 -13.61 10.53 -9.02
N GLY A 176 -12.93 9.39 -8.87
CA GLY A 176 -12.88 8.57 -7.65
C GLY A 176 -13.05 7.08 -7.94
N PRO A 177 -12.59 6.22 -7.02
CA PRO A 177 -12.71 4.78 -7.14
C PRO A 177 -14.16 4.30 -7.13
N HIS A 178 -14.52 3.41 -8.06
CA HIS A 178 -15.81 2.73 -8.12
C HIS A 178 -15.82 1.51 -7.20
N LEU A 179 -16.81 1.41 -6.31
CA LEU A 179 -17.01 0.27 -5.42
C LEU A 179 -17.46 -0.99 -6.19
N TYR A 180 -16.86 -2.12 -5.87
CA TYR A 180 -17.18 -3.43 -6.47
C TYR A 180 -18.25 -4.16 -5.67
N GLU A 181 -19.48 -3.61 -5.62
CA GLU A 181 -20.59 -4.11 -4.80
C GLU A 181 -21.05 -5.52 -5.17
N ASP A 182 -20.67 -6.01 -6.34
CA ASP A 182 -20.90 -7.40 -6.77
C ASP A 182 -19.90 -8.39 -6.14
N LEU A 183 -18.82 -7.92 -5.53
CA LEU A 183 -17.80 -8.72 -4.85
C LEU A 183 -17.77 -8.48 -3.34
N VAL A 184 -17.98 -7.24 -2.92
CA VAL A 184 -17.87 -6.82 -1.53
C VAL A 184 -19.01 -5.87 -1.18
N LEU A 185 -19.80 -6.21 -0.16
CA LEU A 185 -20.70 -5.26 0.45
C LEU A 185 -19.91 -4.42 1.45
N ALA A 186 -19.81 -3.11 1.20
CA ALA A 186 -19.14 -2.16 2.06
C ALA A 186 -20.20 -1.24 2.72
N GLU A 187 -20.26 -1.25 4.06
CA GLU A 187 -21.12 -0.40 4.86
C GLU A 187 -20.26 0.71 5.48
N PHE A 188 -20.56 1.96 5.17
CA PHE A 188 -19.88 3.14 5.70
C PHE A 188 -20.63 3.62 6.94
N VAL A 189 -20.01 3.51 8.12
CA VAL A 189 -20.71 3.69 9.39
C VAL A 189 -19.98 4.66 10.33
N ASP A 190 -20.73 5.22 11.26
CA ASP A 190 -20.22 6.02 12.36
C ASP A 190 -19.62 5.13 13.49
N GLU A 191 -19.21 5.74 14.59
CA GLU A 191 -18.68 5.05 15.79
C GLU A 191 -19.68 4.06 16.39
N ASN A 192 -20.98 4.29 16.19
CA ASN A 192 -22.08 3.48 16.71
C ASN A 192 -22.58 2.42 15.72
N ASN A 193 -21.86 2.20 14.62
CA ASN A 193 -22.25 1.31 13.51
C ASN A 193 -23.57 1.73 12.80
N GLN A 194 -23.90 3.03 12.82
CA GLN A 194 -25.02 3.55 12.05
C GLN A 194 -24.51 4.04 10.69
N PRO A 195 -25.26 3.79 9.60
CA PRO A 195 -24.88 4.26 8.27
C PRO A 195 -24.69 5.78 8.24
N VAL A 196 -23.66 6.25 7.53
CA VAL A 196 -23.45 7.67 7.24
C VAL A 196 -23.97 8.01 5.85
N GLU A 197 -24.43 9.25 5.66
CA GLU A 197 -24.89 9.73 4.37
C GLU A 197 -23.72 10.01 3.41
N ALA A 198 -23.96 9.89 2.10
CA ALA A 198 -22.99 10.30 1.09
C ALA A 198 -22.55 11.75 1.28
N GLY A 199 -21.26 12.02 1.14
CA GLY A 199 -20.63 13.31 1.42
C GLY A 199 -20.18 13.48 2.87
N GLN A 200 -20.42 12.51 3.75
CA GLN A 200 -19.90 12.47 5.11
C GLN A 200 -18.80 11.39 5.22
N TYR A 201 -17.80 11.63 6.07
CA TYR A 201 -16.82 10.62 6.38
C TYR A 201 -17.38 9.57 7.34
N SER A 202 -17.14 8.31 7.03
CA SER A 202 -17.38 7.22 7.97
C SER A 202 -16.29 7.22 9.06
N ALA A 203 -16.62 6.71 10.23
CA ALA A 203 -15.62 6.41 11.25
C ALA A 203 -14.85 5.13 10.90
N LYS A 204 -15.51 4.21 10.20
CA LYS A 204 -14.98 2.92 9.77
C LYS A 204 -15.81 2.34 8.61
N VAL A 205 -15.28 1.30 7.98
CA VAL A 205 -15.97 0.55 6.94
C VAL A 205 -16.17 -0.89 7.41
N LEU A 206 -17.40 -1.39 7.34
CA LEU A 206 -17.71 -2.80 7.60
C LEU A 206 -17.82 -3.52 6.27
N VAL A 207 -16.97 -4.52 6.03
CA VAL A 207 -16.96 -5.26 4.77
C VAL A 207 -17.50 -6.67 4.92
N THR A 208 -18.35 -7.08 3.99
CA THR A 208 -18.80 -8.46 3.85
C THR A 208 -18.32 -8.98 2.49
N VAL A 209 -17.47 -10.00 2.50
CA VAL A 209 -16.91 -10.58 1.29
C VAL A 209 -17.87 -11.62 0.72
N LEU A 210 -18.52 -11.32 -0.41
CA LEU A 210 -19.65 -12.08 -0.93
C LEU A 210 -19.26 -13.46 -1.49
N PHE A 211 -18.01 -13.66 -1.85
CA PHE A 211 -17.49 -14.91 -2.42
C PHE A 211 -16.72 -15.77 -1.43
N SER A 212 -16.35 -15.25 -0.25
CA SER A 212 -15.53 -16.00 0.71
C SER A 212 -16.39 -16.91 1.58
N ARG A 213 -16.15 -18.24 1.48
CA ARG A 213 -16.80 -19.29 2.26
C ARG A 213 -15.82 -20.05 3.14
N THR A 214 -14.55 -20.10 2.74
CA THR A 214 -13.47 -20.76 3.49
C THR A 214 -13.17 -20.01 4.78
N LEU A 215 -13.12 -18.68 4.71
CA LEU A 215 -13.01 -17.75 5.82
C LEU A 215 -14.07 -16.66 5.65
N PRO A 216 -15.34 -16.89 6.04
CA PRO A 216 -16.40 -15.91 5.85
C PRO A 216 -16.13 -14.64 6.66
N LEU A 217 -15.94 -13.53 5.97
CA LEU A 217 -15.83 -12.21 6.58
C LEU A 217 -17.17 -11.51 6.40
N ILE A 218 -17.90 -11.33 7.50
CA ILE A 218 -19.22 -10.70 7.55
C ILE A 218 -19.15 -9.51 8.48
N ARG A 219 -19.35 -8.31 7.95
CA ARG A 219 -19.22 -7.05 8.67
C ARG A 219 -17.87 -6.93 9.38
N TYR A 220 -16.81 -7.36 8.69
CA TYR A 220 -15.43 -7.25 9.18
C TYR A 220 -15.03 -5.78 9.18
N GLU A 221 -14.52 -5.30 10.30
CA GLU A 221 -14.21 -3.90 10.52
C GLU A 221 -12.87 -3.51 9.91
N LEU A 222 -12.91 -2.53 9.00
CA LEU A 222 -11.73 -1.81 8.50
C LEU A 222 -11.70 -0.43 9.16
N GLU A 223 -10.57 -0.07 9.73
CA GLU A 223 -10.37 1.21 10.43
C GLU A 223 -10.17 2.41 9.49
N ASP A 224 -10.57 2.28 8.23
CA ASP A 224 -10.43 3.32 7.23
C ASP A 224 -11.60 4.29 7.30
N SER A 225 -11.31 5.59 7.29
CA SER A 225 -12.32 6.66 7.15
C SER A 225 -12.51 6.97 5.67
N VAL A 226 -13.72 6.78 5.18
CA VAL A 226 -14.06 6.90 3.75
C VAL A 226 -15.28 7.79 3.58
N ARG A 227 -15.29 8.60 2.52
CA ARG A 227 -16.40 9.43 2.12
C ARG A 227 -16.92 9.01 0.75
N LEU A 228 -18.20 8.67 0.67
CA LEU A 228 -18.86 8.40 -0.60
C LEU A 228 -19.18 9.70 -1.33
N ALA A 229 -19.06 9.71 -2.64
CA ALA A 229 -19.54 10.80 -3.48
C ALA A 229 -21.08 10.87 -3.48
N LYS A 230 -21.61 12.09 -3.58
CA LYS A 230 -23.06 12.31 -3.75
C LYS A 230 -23.50 12.09 -5.20
N GLU A 231 -22.60 12.29 -6.13
CA GLU A 231 -22.87 12.26 -7.56
C GLU A 231 -22.31 10.97 -8.20
N THR A 232 -22.93 10.56 -9.30
CA THR A 232 -22.48 9.43 -10.08
C THR A 232 -21.37 9.84 -11.05
N CYS A 233 -20.53 8.87 -11.44
CA CYS A 233 -19.48 9.12 -12.40
C CYS A 233 -20.02 9.34 -13.82
N PRO A 234 -19.50 10.32 -14.58
CA PRO A 234 -19.84 10.50 -15.99
C PRO A 234 -19.49 9.30 -16.91
N CYS A 235 -18.69 8.35 -16.43
CA CYS A 235 -18.36 7.15 -17.20
C CYS A 235 -19.55 6.19 -17.41
N GLY A 236 -20.66 6.40 -16.69
CA GLY A 236 -21.88 5.61 -16.82
C GLY A 236 -21.86 4.23 -16.14
N ARG A 237 -20.79 3.88 -15.40
CA ARG A 237 -20.76 2.66 -14.60
C ARG A 237 -21.73 2.77 -13.42
N PRO A 238 -22.47 1.69 -13.09
CA PRO A 238 -23.51 1.74 -12.05
C PRO A 238 -22.97 1.69 -10.62
N PHE A 239 -21.66 1.60 -10.46
CA PHE A 239 -21.01 1.46 -9.15
C PHE A 239 -20.92 2.80 -8.42
N PRO A 240 -21.24 2.85 -7.10
CA PRO A 240 -21.01 4.03 -6.29
C PRO A 240 -19.55 4.47 -6.31
N LEU A 241 -19.34 5.78 -6.13
CA LEU A 241 -17.99 6.36 -6.07
C LEU A 241 -17.56 6.61 -4.64
N ILE A 242 -16.30 6.37 -4.38
CA ILE A 242 -15.58 6.91 -3.23
C ILE A 242 -15.04 8.28 -3.64
N GLU A 243 -15.41 9.32 -2.88
CA GLU A 243 -14.90 10.68 -3.09
C GLU A 243 -13.51 10.86 -2.47
N ASP A 244 -13.33 10.28 -1.26
CA ASP A 244 -12.07 10.40 -0.53
C ASP A 244 -11.87 9.25 0.46
N ILE A 245 -10.59 8.91 0.68
CA ILE A 245 -10.14 7.89 1.64
C ILE A 245 -9.06 8.53 2.50
N GLN A 246 -9.35 8.73 3.79
CA GLN A 246 -8.35 9.24 4.73
C GLN A 246 -7.38 8.14 5.19
N GLY A 247 -7.77 6.88 5.06
CA GLY A 247 -6.93 5.71 5.34
C GLY A 247 -6.40 5.65 6.77
N ARG A 248 -5.42 4.79 6.94
CA ARG A 248 -4.64 4.69 8.18
C ARG A 248 -3.43 5.61 8.03
N THR A 249 -3.27 6.56 8.93
CA THR A 249 -2.17 7.53 8.89
C THR A 249 -0.85 6.84 9.26
N GLN A 250 -0.12 6.37 8.28
CA GLN A 250 1.27 5.94 8.44
C GLN A 250 2.17 7.12 8.10
N GLU A 251 3.06 7.48 9.02
CA GLU A 251 3.90 8.65 8.86
C GLU A 251 5.25 8.28 8.23
N VAL A 252 5.68 9.05 7.24
CA VAL A 252 7.02 8.95 6.67
C VAL A 252 8.02 9.50 7.69
N ILE A 253 9.03 8.69 8.07
CA ILE A 253 10.11 9.11 8.97
C ILE A 253 11.19 9.83 8.17
N HIS A 254 11.60 11.00 8.62
CA HIS A 254 12.68 11.79 8.03
C HIS A 254 13.92 11.75 8.94
N LEU A 255 15.01 11.19 8.42
CA LEU A 255 16.29 11.08 9.14
C LEU A 255 17.38 11.89 8.44
N ASP A 256 18.44 12.24 9.17
CA ASP A 256 19.60 12.95 8.60
C ASP A 256 20.31 12.08 7.54
N GLY A 257 20.58 12.68 6.38
CA GLY A 257 21.30 12.06 5.28
C GLY A 257 22.82 12.21 5.36
N LYS A 258 23.59 11.20 4.92
CA LYS A 258 25.06 11.24 4.83
C LYS A 258 25.59 12.42 3.99
N SER A 259 24.85 12.77 2.95
CA SER A 259 25.20 13.89 2.04
C SER A 259 24.61 15.25 2.50
N GLY A 260 24.09 15.30 3.71
CA GLY A 260 23.31 16.43 4.23
C GLY A 260 21.83 16.37 3.80
N GLY A 261 20.99 17.21 4.45
CA GLY A 261 19.54 17.17 4.25
C GLY A 261 18.84 16.02 4.96
N LEU A 262 17.60 15.77 4.59
CA LEU A 262 16.77 14.71 5.17
C LEU A 262 16.52 13.60 4.13
N VAL A 263 16.57 12.36 4.59
CA VAL A 263 16.18 11.14 3.86
C VAL A 263 14.82 10.71 4.34
N ALA A 264 13.86 10.62 3.42
CA ALA A 264 12.52 10.14 3.70
C ALA A 264 12.50 8.61 3.70
N ILE A 265 12.23 8.01 4.85
CA ILE A 265 12.10 6.57 5.01
C ILE A 265 10.62 6.20 4.95
N GLN A 266 10.29 5.41 3.95
CA GLN A 266 8.91 4.98 3.71
C GLN A 266 8.47 3.95 4.76
N PRO A 267 7.20 3.98 5.20
CA PRO A 267 6.64 3.01 6.15
C PRO A 267 6.90 1.56 5.79
N ILE A 268 6.86 1.22 4.50
CA ILE A 268 7.06 -0.15 4.01
C ILE A 268 8.43 -0.72 4.41
N PHE A 269 9.47 0.10 4.49
CA PHE A 269 10.79 -0.33 4.92
C PHE A 269 10.74 -1.00 6.30
N PHE A 270 10.01 -0.40 7.23
CA PHE A 270 9.86 -0.94 8.58
C PHE A 270 8.91 -2.14 8.61
N HIS A 271 7.83 -2.10 7.84
CA HIS A 271 6.89 -3.22 7.76
C HIS A 271 7.57 -4.52 7.35
N VAL A 272 8.38 -4.46 6.30
CA VAL A 272 9.11 -5.63 5.77
C VAL A 272 9.99 -6.27 6.84
N ILE A 273 10.75 -5.49 7.60
CA ILE A 273 11.61 -6.00 8.66
C ILE A 273 10.79 -6.55 9.82
N MET A 274 9.83 -5.76 10.29
CA MET A 274 9.06 -6.08 11.49
C MET A 274 8.10 -7.26 11.32
N GLU A 275 7.64 -7.54 10.10
CA GLU A 275 6.80 -8.71 9.80
C GLU A 275 7.54 -10.03 9.98
N SER A 276 8.86 -10.04 9.84
CA SER A 276 9.68 -11.23 10.10
C SER A 276 9.88 -11.52 11.59
N ILE A 277 9.55 -10.56 12.47
CA ILE A 277 9.77 -10.64 13.92
C ILE A 277 8.55 -11.27 14.59
N PRO A 278 8.68 -12.47 15.18
CA PRO A 278 7.60 -13.08 15.97
C PRO A 278 7.29 -12.24 17.19
N SER A 279 6.16 -11.55 17.21
CA SER A 279 5.72 -10.70 18.31
C SER A 279 4.20 -10.57 18.36
N GLU A 280 3.66 -10.11 19.49
CA GLU A 280 2.24 -9.77 19.59
C GLU A 280 1.91 -8.39 19.01
N GLY A 281 2.93 -7.57 18.72
CA GLY A 281 2.79 -6.27 18.12
C GLY A 281 4.09 -5.49 18.13
N TRP A 282 4.14 -4.46 17.30
CA TRP A 282 5.29 -3.58 17.23
C TRP A 282 4.88 -2.14 16.93
N GLN A 283 5.74 -1.20 17.30
CA GLN A 283 5.56 0.22 16.98
C GLN A 283 6.94 0.87 16.83
N ILE A 284 7.09 1.77 15.87
CA ILE A 284 8.28 2.56 15.64
C ILE A 284 7.92 4.03 15.81
N VAL A 285 8.64 4.71 16.68
CA VAL A 285 8.44 6.13 16.98
C VAL A 285 9.73 6.87 16.72
N GLN A 286 9.70 7.88 15.87
CA GLN A 286 10.80 8.82 15.77
C GLN A 286 10.81 9.69 17.02
N THR A 287 11.86 9.58 17.82
CA THR A 287 12.00 10.29 19.12
C THR A 287 12.86 11.54 19.01
N GLY A 288 13.53 11.73 17.89
CA GLY A 288 14.36 12.87 17.59
C GLY A 288 14.79 12.85 16.13
N ARG A 289 15.53 13.86 15.71
CA ARG A 289 15.93 14.04 14.30
C ARG A 289 16.65 12.84 13.69
N ASN A 290 17.41 12.10 14.48
CA ASN A 290 18.11 10.89 14.04
C ASN A 290 18.00 9.76 15.09
N SER A 291 16.84 9.64 15.72
CA SER A 291 16.59 8.70 16.81
C SER A 291 15.27 8.01 16.63
N LEU A 292 15.27 6.68 16.78
CA LEU A 292 14.09 5.82 16.69
C LEU A 292 13.94 5.02 17.98
N ARG A 293 12.71 4.87 18.44
CA ARG A 293 12.31 3.87 19.43
C ARG A 293 11.49 2.79 18.73
N ILE A 294 11.86 1.54 18.97
CA ILE A 294 11.20 0.36 18.44
C ILE A 294 10.64 -0.42 19.60
N SER A 295 9.33 -0.43 19.72
CA SER A 295 8.62 -1.20 20.75
C SER A 295 8.19 -2.54 20.17
N VAL A 296 8.56 -3.65 20.83
CA VAL A 296 8.18 -5.01 20.43
C VAL A 296 7.44 -5.66 21.60
N VAL A 297 6.15 -5.93 21.41
CA VAL A 297 5.27 -6.51 22.46
C VAL A 297 5.40 -8.02 22.45
N HIS A 298 5.69 -8.59 23.61
CA HIS A 298 5.82 -10.04 23.83
C HIS A 298 6.60 -10.75 22.67
N PRO A 299 7.89 -10.42 22.47
CA PRO A 299 8.69 -11.05 21.43
C PRO A 299 8.77 -12.56 21.65
N GLY A 300 8.82 -13.32 20.55
CA GLY A 300 8.94 -14.78 20.59
C GLY A 300 10.27 -15.25 21.17
N GLN A 301 10.37 -16.53 21.53
CA GLN A 301 11.56 -17.10 22.22
C GLN A 301 12.87 -16.94 21.44
N ASN A 302 12.82 -16.82 20.12
CA ASN A 302 13.99 -16.67 19.25
C ASN A 302 14.25 -15.20 18.88
N PHE A 303 13.60 -14.24 19.51
CA PHE A 303 13.82 -12.83 19.25
C PHE A 303 15.23 -12.41 19.65
N ASN A 304 15.92 -11.74 18.72
CA ASN A 304 17.28 -11.23 18.95
C ASN A 304 17.28 -9.70 18.70
N GLU A 305 17.35 -8.96 19.80
CA GLU A 305 17.36 -7.48 19.75
C GLU A 305 18.56 -6.94 18.96
N ALA A 306 19.73 -7.57 19.08
CA ALA A 306 20.93 -7.14 18.39
C ALA A 306 20.80 -7.34 16.86
N GLU A 307 20.22 -8.44 16.42
CA GLU A 307 19.92 -8.69 15.00
C GLU A 307 18.94 -7.68 14.44
N LEU A 308 17.81 -7.43 15.13
CA LEU A 308 16.82 -6.43 14.71
C LEU A 308 17.45 -5.04 14.60
N ARG A 309 18.21 -4.62 15.60
CA ARG A 309 18.93 -3.34 15.60
C ARG A 309 19.89 -3.24 14.40
N GLN A 310 20.67 -4.30 14.16
CA GLN A 310 21.60 -4.34 13.04
C GLN A 310 20.90 -4.32 11.69
N GLU A 311 19.81 -5.05 11.54
CA GLU A 311 19.03 -5.10 10.29
C GLU A 311 18.46 -3.73 9.95
N ILE A 312 17.77 -3.08 10.91
CA ILE A 312 17.22 -1.74 10.71
C ILE A 312 18.34 -0.72 10.46
N SER A 313 19.39 -0.69 11.28
CA SER A 313 20.50 0.25 11.11
C SER A 313 21.17 0.08 9.74
N SER A 314 21.49 -1.16 9.35
CA SER A 314 22.13 -1.43 8.06
C SER A 314 21.22 -1.07 6.87
N GLY A 315 19.93 -1.33 6.97
CA GLY A 315 18.96 -0.95 5.96
C GLY A 315 18.84 0.57 5.82
N LEU A 316 18.74 1.31 6.92
CA LEU A 316 18.70 2.78 6.92
C LEU A 316 20.00 3.38 6.35
N LEU A 317 21.16 2.81 6.71
CA LEU A 317 22.44 3.24 6.15
C LEU A 317 22.53 3.03 4.63
N LYS A 318 21.92 1.97 4.09
CA LYS A 318 21.79 1.72 2.64
C LYS A 318 20.87 2.74 1.98
N GLN A 319 19.81 3.20 2.69
CA GLN A 319 18.94 4.27 2.22
C GLN A 319 19.61 5.66 2.23
N GLY A 320 20.87 5.76 2.68
CA GLY A 320 21.65 6.99 2.67
C GLY A 320 21.54 7.83 3.94
N THR A 321 20.95 7.30 5.02
CA THR A 321 20.90 8.02 6.30
C THR A 321 22.25 8.02 7.00
N VAL A 322 22.46 8.98 7.90
CA VAL A 322 23.44 8.85 8.98
C VAL A 322 22.99 7.71 9.89
N GLU A 323 23.93 7.05 10.58
CA GLU A 323 23.59 5.98 11.52
C GLU A 323 22.65 6.50 12.63
N PRO A 324 21.40 6.00 12.70
CA PRO A 324 20.45 6.47 13.69
C PRO A 324 20.70 5.85 15.06
N SER A 325 20.35 6.56 16.12
CA SER A 325 20.24 5.99 17.45
C SER A 325 18.93 5.17 17.52
N ILE A 326 19.05 3.88 17.82
CA ILE A 326 17.91 2.95 17.91
C ILE A 326 17.81 2.45 19.34
N GLU A 327 16.69 2.77 19.98
CA GLU A 327 16.28 2.21 21.27
C GLU A 327 15.24 1.12 21.00
N ILE A 328 15.40 -0.06 21.64
CA ILE A 328 14.41 -1.14 21.55
C ILE A 328 13.87 -1.39 22.96
N ASP A 329 12.54 -1.45 23.09
CA ASP A 329 11.86 -1.74 24.34
C ASP A 329 10.78 -2.81 24.17
N HIS A 330 10.34 -3.38 25.30
CA HIS A 330 9.37 -4.48 25.36
C HIS A 330 8.19 -4.14 26.26
N PRO A 331 7.32 -3.20 25.84
CA PRO A 331 6.16 -2.85 26.62
C PRO A 331 5.11 -3.99 26.61
N SER A 332 4.27 -4.04 27.61
CA SER A 332 3.14 -4.97 27.68
C SER A 332 2.03 -4.68 26.66
N SER A 333 2.01 -3.46 26.10
CA SER A 333 1.07 -3.04 25.05
C SER A 333 1.61 -1.84 24.29
N LEU A 334 1.14 -1.64 23.05
CA LEU A 334 1.51 -0.49 22.24
C LEU A 334 0.87 0.81 22.73
N GLN A 335 1.56 1.92 22.51
CA GLN A 335 1.00 3.24 22.79
C GLN A 335 -0.17 3.53 21.86
N ARG A 336 -1.31 3.87 22.46
CA ARG A 336 -2.54 4.21 21.73
C ARG A 336 -2.75 5.72 21.71
N THR A 337 -3.44 6.19 20.67
CA THR A 337 -3.97 7.56 20.62
C THR A 337 -5.14 7.73 21.57
N SER A 338 -5.60 8.98 21.79
CA SER A 338 -6.78 9.29 22.61
C SER A 338 -8.06 8.59 22.12
N ILE A 339 -8.13 8.20 20.85
CA ILE A 339 -9.24 7.46 20.22
C ILE A 339 -8.97 5.94 20.14
N GLY A 340 -7.95 5.43 20.87
CA GLY A 340 -7.67 4.01 20.99
C GLY A 340 -6.85 3.38 19.87
N LYS A 341 -6.50 4.11 18.81
CA LYS A 341 -5.66 3.61 17.69
C LYS A 341 -4.19 3.49 18.11
N ALA A 342 -3.51 2.46 17.66
CA ALA A 342 -2.08 2.26 17.85
C ALA A 342 -1.36 2.36 16.49
N PRO A 343 -1.04 3.58 16.00
CA PRO A 343 -0.30 3.72 14.74
C PRO A 343 1.06 3.04 14.88
N LEU A 344 1.42 2.20 13.90
CA LEU A 344 2.65 1.41 13.94
C LEU A 344 3.90 2.26 13.75
N ILE A 345 3.78 3.34 13.00
CA ILE A 345 4.89 4.25 12.71
C ILE A 345 4.43 5.67 13.04
N LYS A 346 5.27 6.38 13.81
CA LYS A 346 5.04 7.78 14.20
C LYS A 346 6.27 8.61 13.92
N ALA A 347 6.15 9.59 13.04
CA ALA A 347 7.16 10.63 12.90
C ALA A 347 7.05 11.66 14.04
N THR A 348 8.10 12.42 14.28
CA THR A 348 8.04 13.55 15.22
C THR A 348 7.73 14.84 14.46
N GLU A 349 6.86 15.69 15.04
CA GLU A 349 6.55 17.03 14.49
C GLU A 349 7.78 17.95 14.40
N GLN A 350 8.86 17.60 15.10
CA GLN A 350 10.12 18.40 15.13
C GLN A 350 11.11 18.02 14.00
N ALA A 351 10.76 17.09 13.11
CA ALA A 351 11.67 16.60 12.07
C ALA A 351 11.52 17.30 10.70
N VAL A 352 10.64 18.29 10.58
CA VAL A 352 10.42 19.08 9.35
C VAL A 352 11.05 20.46 9.48
#